data_91d7e7a392ebf6f8242d4a105e516b8b
#
_entry.id   91d7e7a392ebf6f8242d4a105e516b8b
#
_cell.length_a   1.000
_cell.length_b   1.000
_cell.length_c   1.000
_cell.angle_alpha   90.00
_cell.angle_beta   90.00
_cell.angle_gamma   90.00
#
_symmetry.space_group_name_H-M   'P 1'
#
loop_
_entity.id
_entity.type
_entity.pdbx_description
1 polymer ?
#
loop_
_entity_poly.entity_id
_entity_poly.type
_entity_poly.pdbx_seq_one_letter_code
_entity_poly.pdbx_strand_id
1 'polypeptide(L)'
;MLRKVGQKFMKLEIISDDRLSSDGKNLSRVAWELSRTPDDTTPLDTILSIDAPVNEIPSVVMSVECTILEREVFASFRDHVMWARTSRVDAPSEFDVPDYFKYSETMDDIVLLKNRINADMKAGIIQDEYRLHMPICAKTSFTTRLSWRGLIKIYKLYKELAKIDEYYIIGKTELDNKFQLHKYADNYSYVDPIPMLQKNEMVSGKSGPIVTVFQEMTIGLRAQVVRHRNYTIKDNLMEIIKAKDCWTRTLGDKIKISISAEIDFWKTVVNKRQCWIAQYGIWKDIIVVAQEYITIGEQDLPCNKGFCPYTRDAELRHTDDD
;
A
#
# COMPACT_ATOMS: atom_id res chain seq x y z
N MET A 1 -32.03 15.26 0.84
CA MET A 1 -32.16 15.00 -0.61
C MET A 1 -31.21 13.85 -0.93
N LEU A 2 -31.68 12.63 -0.98
CA LEU A 2 -30.86 11.46 -1.30
C LEU A 2 -30.40 11.60 -2.75
N ARG A 3 -29.16 12.02 -2.96
CA ARG A 3 -28.52 11.98 -4.28
C ARG A 3 -28.55 10.51 -4.75
N LYS A 4 -29.11 10.28 -5.91
CA LYS A 4 -29.00 8.98 -6.60
C LYS A 4 -27.51 8.70 -6.71
N VAL A 5 -27.02 7.78 -5.88
CA VAL A 5 -25.67 7.21 -5.99
C VAL A 5 -25.66 6.37 -7.26
N GLY A 6 -25.51 7.06 -8.40
CA GLY A 6 -25.29 6.42 -9.68
C GLY A 6 -23.80 6.16 -9.83
N GLN A 7 -23.47 4.93 -10.01
CA GLN A 7 -22.16 4.29 -10.27
C GLN A 7 -21.26 4.08 -9.05
N LYS A 8 -21.26 2.84 -8.61
CA LYS A 8 -20.24 2.24 -7.74
C LYS A 8 -18.88 2.45 -8.42
N PHE A 9 -17.92 3.06 -7.70
CA PHE A 9 -16.60 3.23 -8.30
C PHE A 9 -15.63 2.12 -7.90
N MET A 10 -15.61 1.66 -6.65
CA MET A 10 -14.81 0.49 -6.35
C MET A 10 -15.38 -0.72 -7.08
N LYS A 11 -14.55 -1.40 -7.85
CA LYS A 11 -14.89 -2.66 -8.50
C LYS A 11 -13.90 -3.73 -8.10
N LEU A 12 -14.43 -4.89 -7.76
CA LEU A 12 -13.66 -6.09 -7.44
C LEU A 12 -14.00 -7.19 -8.44
N GLU A 13 -13.01 -7.69 -9.13
CA GLU A 13 -13.12 -8.85 -10.02
C GLU A 13 -12.24 -9.98 -9.47
N ILE A 14 -12.85 -11.12 -9.16
CA ILE A 14 -12.15 -12.30 -8.68
C ILE A 14 -11.48 -12.98 -9.88
N ILE A 15 -10.14 -13.06 -9.84
CA ILE A 15 -9.33 -13.73 -10.85
C ILE A 15 -9.14 -15.21 -10.48
N SER A 16 -8.87 -15.49 -9.21
CA SER A 16 -8.73 -16.84 -8.67
C SER A 16 -9.23 -16.87 -7.23
N ASP A 17 -9.94 -17.94 -6.89
CA ASP A 17 -10.46 -18.18 -5.55
C ASP A 17 -9.82 -19.46 -4.99
N ASP A 18 -8.70 -19.29 -4.30
CA ASP A 18 -7.91 -20.38 -3.72
C ASP A 18 -8.37 -20.70 -2.28
N ARG A 19 -9.66 -20.50 -1.97
CA ARG A 19 -10.22 -20.85 -0.67
C ARG A 19 -10.57 -22.32 -0.55
N LEU A 20 -10.64 -23.03 -1.68
CA LEU A 20 -10.97 -24.46 -1.72
C LEU A 20 -9.74 -25.25 -2.12
N SER A 21 -9.58 -26.41 -1.49
CA SER A 21 -8.63 -27.45 -1.91
C SER A 21 -9.12 -28.18 -3.17
N SER A 22 -8.26 -29.00 -3.75
CA SER A 22 -8.56 -29.76 -4.97
C SER A 22 -9.76 -30.72 -4.83
N ASP A 23 -10.08 -31.14 -3.60
CA ASP A 23 -11.24 -31.96 -3.24
C ASP A 23 -12.47 -31.12 -2.82
N GLY A 24 -12.42 -29.80 -3.02
CA GLY A 24 -13.52 -28.88 -2.74
C GLY A 24 -13.71 -28.50 -1.27
N LYS A 25 -12.83 -28.91 -0.38
CA LYS A 25 -12.89 -28.51 1.04
C LYS A 25 -12.33 -27.09 1.23
N ASN A 26 -12.93 -26.34 2.14
CA ASN A 26 -12.39 -25.02 2.51
C ASN A 26 -11.04 -25.17 3.21
N LEU A 27 -10.02 -24.41 2.76
CA LEU A 27 -8.65 -24.51 3.28
C LEU A 27 -8.53 -24.10 4.75
N SER A 28 -9.37 -23.18 5.28
CA SER A 28 -9.42 -22.92 6.72
C SER A 28 -9.85 -24.18 7.49
N ARG A 29 -10.81 -24.93 6.95
CA ARG A 29 -11.27 -26.18 7.55
C ARG A 29 -10.17 -27.22 7.57
N VAL A 30 -9.49 -27.41 6.43
CA VAL A 30 -8.36 -28.34 6.32
C VAL A 30 -7.26 -28.00 7.31
N ALA A 31 -6.87 -26.73 7.40
CA ALA A 31 -5.85 -26.27 8.36
C ALA A 31 -6.28 -26.46 9.82
N TRP A 32 -7.56 -26.23 10.10
CA TRP A 32 -8.13 -26.45 11.43
C TRP A 32 -8.06 -27.92 11.84
N GLU A 33 -8.48 -28.83 10.96
CA GLU A 33 -8.45 -30.27 11.18
C GLU A 33 -7.01 -30.78 11.41
N LEU A 34 -6.04 -30.27 10.65
CA LEU A 34 -4.63 -30.64 10.82
C LEU A 34 -4.01 -30.13 12.13
N SER A 35 -4.57 -29.09 12.73
CA SER A 35 -4.06 -28.49 13.98
C SER A 35 -4.78 -28.95 15.24
N ARG A 36 -5.81 -29.79 15.12
CA ARG A 36 -6.69 -30.25 16.20
C ARG A 36 -6.82 -31.76 16.23
N THR A 37 -7.67 -32.24 17.12
CA THR A 37 -8.01 -33.68 17.18
C THR A 37 -8.85 -34.08 15.96
N PRO A 38 -8.70 -35.33 15.45
CA PRO A 38 -9.38 -35.79 14.23
C PRO A 38 -10.91 -35.66 14.23
N ASP A 39 -11.52 -35.62 15.42
CA ASP A 39 -12.98 -35.60 15.60
C ASP A 39 -13.55 -34.19 15.85
N ASP A 40 -12.78 -33.12 15.53
CA ASP A 40 -13.24 -31.74 15.71
C ASP A 40 -14.40 -31.41 14.74
N THR A 41 -15.60 -31.26 15.30
CA THR A 41 -16.84 -30.95 14.56
C THR A 41 -17.15 -29.46 14.47
N THR A 42 -16.19 -28.58 14.83
CA THR A 42 -16.39 -27.12 14.81
C THR A 42 -16.94 -26.67 13.44
N PRO A 43 -18.09 -25.96 13.38
CA PRO A 43 -18.65 -25.49 12.10
C PRO A 43 -17.70 -24.57 11.34
N LEU A 44 -17.70 -24.64 10.01
CA LEU A 44 -16.84 -23.78 9.16
C LEU A 44 -17.05 -22.30 9.44
N ASP A 45 -18.31 -21.85 9.59
CA ASP A 45 -18.61 -20.45 9.90
C ASP A 45 -17.98 -19.99 11.22
N THR A 46 -17.91 -20.89 12.19
CA THR A 46 -17.20 -20.62 13.47
C THR A 46 -15.70 -20.44 13.22
N ILE A 47 -15.08 -21.35 12.44
CA ILE A 47 -13.65 -21.27 12.08
C ILE A 47 -13.35 -19.96 11.33
N LEU A 48 -14.17 -19.60 10.37
CA LEU A 48 -14.03 -18.37 9.58
C LEU A 48 -14.24 -17.10 10.40
N SER A 49 -14.95 -17.22 11.54
CA SER A 49 -15.21 -16.09 12.47
C SER A 49 -14.08 -15.88 13.48
N ILE A 50 -13.10 -16.77 13.58
CA ILE A 50 -12.01 -16.65 14.53
C ILE A 50 -10.84 -15.87 13.92
N ASP A 51 -10.31 -14.86 14.62
CA ASP A 51 -9.09 -14.15 14.22
C ASP A 51 -7.86 -15.03 14.50
N ALA A 52 -7.69 -16.07 13.69
CA ALA A 52 -6.64 -17.09 13.85
C ALA A 52 -5.81 -17.27 12.55
N PRO A 53 -4.55 -17.76 12.67
CA PRO A 53 -3.66 -17.98 11.53
C PRO A 53 -4.20 -18.95 10.48
N VAL A 54 -5.08 -19.88 10.84
CA VAL A 54 -5.71 -20.80 9.88
C VAL A 54 -6.48 -20.07 8.76
N ASN A 55 -6.93 -18.84 9.02
CA ASN A 55 -7.60 -17.98 8.07
C ASN A 55 -6.64 -17.12 7.22
N GLU A 56 -5.34 -17.30 7.36
CA GLU A 56 -4.32 -16.75 6.45
C GLU A 56 -4.03 -17.67 5.26
N ILE A 57 -4.39 -18.95 5.34
CA ILE A 57 -4.13 -19.94 4.30
C ILE A 57 -5.06 -19.77 3.09
N PRO A 58 -6.41 -19.72 3.25
CA PRO A 58 -7.30 -19.49 2.13
C PRO A 58 -7.11 -18.06 1.60
N SER A 59 -6.99 -17.92 0.29
CA SER A 59 -6.72 -16.62 -0.33
C SER A 59 -7.54 -16.42 -1.59
N VAL A 60 -7.67 -15.16 -1.99
CA VAL A 60 -8.33 -14.74 -3.22
C VAL A 60 -7.40 -13.83 -4.00
N VAL A 61 -7.24 -14.08 -5.29
CA VAL A 61 -6.60 -13.15 -6.21
C VAL A 61 -7.69 -12.34 -6.90
N MET A 62 -7.56 -11.02 -6.82
CA MET A 62 -8.55 -10.13 -7.43
C MET A 62 -7.91 -8.93 -8.10
N SER A 63 -8.57 -8.43 -9.15
CA SER A 63 -8.36 -7.10 -9.69
C SER A 63 -9.21 -6.10 -8.93
N VAL A 64 -8.63 -4.96 -8.57
CA VAL A 64 -9.28 -3.89 -7.82
C VAL A 64 -9.15 -2.60 -8.61
N GLU A 65 -10.28 -1.99 -8.97
CA GLU A 65 -10.33 -0.60 -9.44
C GLU A 65 -10.81 0.29 -8.28
N CYS A 66 -10.03 1.30 -7.93
CA CYS A 66 -10.29 2.16 -6.78
C CYS A 66 -9.56 3.50 -6.91
N THR A 67 -9.60 4.35 -5.90
CA THR A 67 -8.76 5.55 -5.84
C THR A 67 -7.31 5.20 -5.46
N ILE A 68 -6.39 6.13 -5.74
CA ILE A 68 -5.00 6.02 -5.29
C ILE A 68 -4.94 5.87 -3.76
N LEU A 69 -5.75 6.64 -3.02
CA LEU A 69 -5.79 6.56 -1.56
C LEU A 69 -6.21 5.17 -1.07
N GLU A 70 -7.25 4.60 -1.67
CA GLU A 70 -7.67 3.23 -1.32
C GLU A 70 -6.60 2.21 -1.66
N ARG A 71 -5.89 2.38 -2.78
CA ARG A 71 -4.72 1.56 -3.10
C ARG A 71 -3.65 1.64 -2.01
N GLU A 72 -3.36 2.84 -1.47
CA GLU A 72 -2.41 3.01 -0.36
C GLU A 72 -2.90 2.36 0.94
N VAL A 73 -4.21 2.38 1.16
CA VAL A 73 -4.85 1.63 2.25
C VAL A 73 -4.61 0.12 2.10
N PHE A 74 -4.89 -0.43 0.92
CA PHE A 74 -4.61 -1.84 0.64
C PHE A 74 -3.11 -2.15 0.79
N ALA A 75 -2.23 -1.32 0.25
CA ALA A 75 -0.78 -1.50 0.36
C ALA A 75 -0.27 -1.52 1.83
N SER A 76 -1.01 -0.89 2.73
CA SER A 76 -0.68 -0.82 4.15
C SER A 76 -0.90 -2.13 4.90
N PHE A 77 -1.78 -2.99 4.41
CA PHE A 77 -1.95 -4.33 4.99
C PHE A 77 -0.80 -5.24 4.58
N ARG A 78 -0.11 -5.83 5.56
CA ARG A 78 1.06 -6.66 5.30
C ARG A 78 0.76 -8.12 4.95
N ASP A 79 -0.49 -8.52 5.11
CA ASP A 79 -0.97 -9.90 4.91
C ASP A 79 -1.34 -10.21 3.45
N HIS A 80 -0.87 -9.40 2.49
CA HIS A 80 -1.21 -9.55 1.08
C HIS A 80 -0.03 -9.29 0.15
N VAL A 81 -0.16 -9.73 -1.08
CA VAL A 81 0.75 -9.39 -2.19
C VAL A 81 -0.01 -8.51 -3.17
N MET A 82 0.59 -7.41 -3.59
CA MET A 82 -0.03 -6.46 -4.50
C MET A 82 0.86 -6.18 -5.70
N TRP A 83 0.27 -6.22 -6.89
CA TRP A 83 0.90 -5.81 -8.14
C TRP A 83 0.14 -4.61 -8.70
N ALA A 84 0.76 -3.48 -8.68
CA ALA A 84 0.20 -2.26 -9.24
C ALA A 84 1.08 -1.75 -10.38
N ARG A 85 0.46 -1.24 -11.42
CA ARG A 85 1.16 -0.49 -12.46
C ARG A 85 1.84 0.72 -11.80
N THR A 86 3.09 0.96 -12.14
CA THR A 86 3.80 2.09 -11.56
C THR A 86 3.46 3.38 -12.29
N SER A 87 3.00 4.38 -11.56
CA SER A 87 2.77 5.73 -12.10
C SER A 87 4.06 6.44 -12.54
N ARG A 88 5.23 5.85 -12.29
CA ARG A 88 6.53 6.38 -12.75
C ARG A 88 6.80 6.11 -14.23
N VAL A 89 6.28 4.99 -14.74
CA VAL A 89 6.47 4.59 -16.14
C VAL A 89 5.26 4.96 -16.99
N ASP A 90 4.08 4.93 -16.38
CA ASP A 90 2.80 5.15 -17.03
C ASP A 90 1.98 6.20 -16.26
N ALA A 91 2.56 7.35 -15.95
CA ALA A 91 1.72 8.45 -15.48
C ALA A 91 0.79 8.82 -16.63
N PRO A 92 -0.51 8.69 -16.46
CA PRO A 92 -1.44 9.08 -17.50
C PRO A 92 -1.30 10.58 -17.76
N SER A 93 -1.25 10.96 -19.03
CA SER A 93 -1.42 12.35 -19.43
C SER A 93 -2.76 12.93 -18.96
N GLU A 94 -3.69 12.03 -18.67
CA GLU A 94 -4.99 12.34 -18.10
C GLU A 94 -5.30 11.34 -16.98
N PHE A 95 -5.86 11.85 -15.88
CA PHE A 95 -6.43 11.02 -14.83
C PHE A 95 -7.94 11.26 -14.75
N ASP A 96 -8.68 10.21 -14.40
CA ASP A 96 -10.10 10.27 -14.10
C ASP A 96 -10.32 10.19 -12.59
N VAL A 97 -11.44 10.72 -12.15
CA VAL A 97 -11.88 10.66 -10.75
C VAL A 97 -13.25 10.02 -10.66
N PRO A 98 -13.60 9.36 -9.54
CA PRO A 98 -14.94 8.86 -9.32
C PRO A 98 -16.01 9.94 -9.47
N ASP A 99 -17.19 9.56 -9.96
CA ASP A 99 -18.32 10.48 -10.12
C ASP A 99 -18.75 11.14 -8.80
N TYR A 100 -18.48 10.47 -7.66
CA TYR A 100 -18.66 11.03 -6.33
C TYR A 100 -18.01 12.40 -6.17
N PHE A 101 -16.78 12.58 -6.70
CA PHE A 101 -16.03 13.83 -6.60
C PHE A 101 -16.40 14.86 -7.68
N LYS A 102 -16.97 14.43 -8.82
CA LYS A 102 -17.32 15.33 -9.93
C LYS A 102 -18.38 16.38 -9.57
N TYR A 103 -19.12 16.13 -8.50
CA TYR A 103 -20.20 17.03 -8.05
C TYR A 103 -19.94 17.60 -6.65
N SER A 104 -18.71 17.55 -6.18
CA SER A 104 -18.29 18.09 -4.89
C SER A 104 -17.49 19.39 -5.08
N GLU A 105 -17.34 20.16 -4.00
CA GLU A 105 -16.47 21.34 -3.96
C GLU A 105 -15.01 20.99 -4.32
N THR A 106 -14.61 19.74 -4.12
CA THR A 106 -13.30 19.20 -4.48
C THR A 106 -13.02 19.26 -5.99
N MET A 107 -14.05 19.39 -6.83
CA MET A 107 -13.86 19.32 -8.29
C MET A 107 -13.06 20.48 -8.83
N ASP A 108 -13.20 21.68 -8.27
CA ASP A 108 -12.45 22.87 -8.71
C ASP A 108 -10.94 22.66 -8.47
N ASP A 109 -10.58 22.11 -7.31
CA ASP A 109 -9.19 21.77 -6.99
C ASP A 109 -8.64 20.69 -7.93
N ILE A 110 -9.45 19.69 -8.27
CA ILE A 110 -9.07 18.62 -9.20
C ILE A 110 -8.81 19.20 -10.60
N VAL A 111 -9.62 20.13 -11.07
CA VAL A 111 -9.43 20.80 -12.37
C VAL A 111 -8.12 21.61 -12.37
N LEU A 112 -7.83 22.32 -11.29
CA LEU A 112 -6.56 23.06 -11.15
C LEU A 112 -5.35 22.12 -11.21
N LEU A 113 -5.41 20.98 -10.53
CA LEU A 113 -4.34 19.96 -10.56
C LEU A 113 -4.16 19.36 -11.96
N LYS A 114 -5.25 19.08 -12.69
CA LYS A 114 -5.17 18.64 -14.11
C LYS A 114 -4.47 19.66 -14.98
N ASN A 115 -4.85 20.93 -14.84
CA ASN A 115 -4.25 22.01 -15.61
C ASN A 115 -2.75 22.16 -15.31
N ARG A 116 -2.35 21.97 -14.04
CA ARG A 116 -0.95 22.01 -13.63
C ARG A 116 -0.16 20.86 -14.23
N ILE A 117 -0.66 19.63 -14.14
CA ILE A 117 -0.01 18.45 -14.77
C ILE A 117 0.17 18.68 -16.27
N ASN A 118 -0.85 19.17 -16.96
CA ASN A 118 -0.79 19.45 -18.39
C ASN A 118 0.23 20.56 -18.74
N ALA A 119 0.34 21.57 -17.88
CA ALA A 119 1.33 22.65 -18.06
C ALA A 119 2.76 22.12 -17.87
N ASP A 120 2.99 21.33 -16.84
CA ASP A 120 4.30 20.72 -16.54
C ASP A 120 4.74 19.78 -17.67
N MET A 121 3.81 18.94 -18.19
CA MET A 121 4.09 18.07 -19.36
C MET A 121 4.46 18.89 -20.59
N LYS A 122 3.75 19.99 -20.89
CA LYS A 122 4.07 20.88 -22.02
C LYS A 122 5.41 21.59 -21.84
N ALA A 123 5.79 21.86 -20.60
CA ALA A 123 7.09 22.46 -20.26
C ALA A 123 8.24 21.45 -20.29
N GLY A 124 7.98 20.17 -20.58
CA GLY A 124 8.99 19.11 -20.62
C GLY A 124 9.45 18.66 -19.21
N ILE A 125 8.69 18.96 -18.17
CA ILE A 125 8.97 18.44 -16.82
C ILE A 125 8.89 16.93 -16.86
N ILE A 126 9.82 16.27 -16.19
CA ILE A 126 9.89 14.80 -16.15
C ILE A 126 8.70 14.21 -15.38
N GLN A 127 8.29 13.02 -15.79
CA GLN A 127 7.14 12.32 -15.25
C GLN A 127 7.20 12.15 -13.72
N ASP A 128 8.36 11.90 -13.16
CA ASP A 128 8.54 11.72 -11.71
C ASP A 128 8.19 12.98 -10.89
N GLU A 129 8.26 14.16 -11.50
CA GLU A 129 7.92 15.43 -10.88
C GLU A 129 6.43 15.76 -11.08
N TYR A 130 5.93 15.80 -12.32
CA TYR A 130 4.55 16.22 -12.55
C TYR A 130 3.50 15.26 -11.95
N ARG A 131 3.81 13.95 -11.84
CA ARG A 131 2.92 13.00 -11.18
C ARG A 131 2.67 13.32 -9.70
N LEU A 132 3.53 14.10 -9.05
CA LEU A 132 3.33 14.52 -7.67
C LEU A 132 2.09 15.43 -7.50
N HIS A 133 1.63 16.05 -8.57
CA HIS A 133 0.39 16.82 -8.58
C HIS A 133 -0.87 15.96 -8.76
N MET A 134 -0.73 14.65 -8.95
CA MET A 134 -1.87 13.75 -9.08
C MET A 134 -2.64 13.67 -7.76
N PRO A 135 -3.96 13.97 -7.76
CA PRO A 135 -4.76 13.89 -6.55
C PRO A 135 -4.93 12.43 -6.11
N ILE A 136 -4.97 12.21 -4.80
CA ILE A 136 -5.13 10.85 -4.26
C ILE A 136 -6.53 10.26 -4.49
N CYS A 137 -7.51 11.08 -4.88
CA CYS A 137 -8.83 10.62 -5.34
C CYS A 137 -8.84 10.14 -6.81
N ALA A 138 -7.73 10.28 -7.56
CA ALA A 138 -7.64 9.77 -8.92
C ALA A 138 -7.82 8.26 -8.97
N LYS A 139 -8.47 7.77 -10.04
CA LYS A 139 -8.70 6.34 -10.26
C LYS A 139 -7.40 5.60 -10.54
N THR A 140 -7.31 4.41 -10.02
CA THR A 140 -6.21 3.48 -10.26
C THR A 140 -6.71 2.05 -10.24
N SER A 141 -5.87 1.13 -10.70
CA SER A 141 -6.14 -0.30 -10.61
C SER A 141 -4.90 -1.07 -10.16
N PHE A 142 -5.12 -2.20 -9.54
CA PHE A 142 -4.07 -3.13 -9.16
C PHE A 142 -4.62 -4.55 -9.01
N THR A 143 -3.73 -5.53 -9.03
CA THR A 143 -4.05 -6.92 -8.68
C THR A 143 -3.51 -7.22 -7.30
N THR A 144 -4.30 -7.91 -6.48
CA THR A 144 -3.89 -8.30 -5.14
C THR A 144 -4.27 -9.73 -4.82
N ARG A 145 -3.44 -10.39 -4.00
CA ARG A 145 -3.78 -11.64 -3.34
C ARG A 145 -3.96 -11.36 -1.86
N LEU A 146 -5.14 -11.65 -1.35
CA LEU A 146 -5.52 -11.45 0.05
C LEU A 146 -5.93 -12.78 0.69
N SER A 147 -5.48 -13.03 1.90
CA SER A 147 -6.03 -14.09 2.74
C SER A 147 -7.44 -13.74 3.20
N TRP A 148 -8.18 -14.75 3.67
CA TRP A 148 -9.49 -14.53 4.27
C TRP A 148 -9.41 -13.56 5.45
N ARG A 149 -8.41 -13.72 6.31
CA ARG A 149 -8.11 -12.80 7.41
C ARG A 149 -7.85 -11.37 6.92
N GLY A 150 -7.08 -11.22 5.86
CA GLY A 150 -6.79 -9.93 5.23
C GLY A 150 -8.05 -9.25 4.68
N LEU A 151 -8.94 -10.00 4.03
CA LEU A 151 -10.23 -9.49 3.54
C LEU A 151 -11.09 -8.93 4.67
N ILE A 152 -11.20 -9.65 5.79
CA ILE A 152 -11.97 -9.21 6.95
C ILE A 152 -11.38 -7.95 7.57
N LYS A 153 -10.05 -7.87 7.69
CA LYS A 153 -9.37 -6.67 8.21
C LYS A 153 -9.63 -5.44 7.35
N ILE A 154 -9.54 -5.59 6.02
CA ILE A 154 -9.86 -4.52 5.07
C ILE A 154 -11.34 -4.10 5.18
N TYR A 155 -12.25 -5.06 5.23
CA TYR A 155 -13.67 -4.77 5.41
C TYR A 155 -13.95 -3.99 6.71
N LYS A 156 -13.32 -4.38 7.82
CA LYS A 156 -13.44 -3.65 9.09
C LYS A 156 -12.91 -2.23 8.99
N LEU A 157 -11.81 -2.03 8.31
CA LEU A 157 -11.28 -0.69 8.07
C LEU A 157 -12.29 0.17 7.27
N TYR A 158 -12.86 -0.37 6.20
CA TYR A 158 -13.89 0.35 5.45
C TYR A 158 -15.15 0.61 6.29
N LYS A 159 -15.50 -0.30 7.21
CA LYS A 159 -16.60 -0.10 8.18
C LYS A 159 -16.32 1.09 9.10
N GLU A 160 -15.09 1.27 9.55
CA GLU A 160 -14.69 2.43 10.37
C GLU A 160 -14.58 3.72 9.55
N LEU A 161 -13.97 3.67 8.37
CA LEU A 161 -13.85 4.85 7.49
C LEU A 161 -15.22 5.35 7.00
N ALA A 162 -16.17 4.46 6.79
CA ALA A 162 -17.55 4.82 6.42
C ALA A 162 -18.30 5.64 7.49
N LYS A 163 -17.81 5.68 8.72
CA LYS A 163 -18.32 6.57 9.77
C LYS A 163 -17.83 8.01 9.60
N ILE A 164 -16.75 8.20 8.86
CA ILE A 164 -16.09 9.48 8.65
C ILE A 164 -16.52 10.09 7.31
N ASP A 165 -16.54 9.27 6.25
CA ASP A 165 -16.90 9.68 4.91
C ASP A 165 -17.75 8.60 4.23
N GLU A 166 -18.92 9.01 3.72
CA GLU A 166 -19.87 8.13 3.02
C GLU A 166 -19.27 7.48 1.77
N TYR A 167 -18.21 8.03 1.17
CA TYR A 167 -17.50 7.44 0.05
C TYR A 167 -17.06 6.00 0.35
N TYR A 168 -16.58 5.73 1.56
CA TYR A 168 -16.11 4.41 1.95
C TYR A 168 -17.21 3.35 2.12
N ILE A 169 -18.48 3.77 2.14
CA ILE A 169 -19.63 2.85 2.09
C ILE A 169 -19.60 2.03 0.79
N ILE A 170 -19.10 2.62 -0.30
CA ILE A 170 -19.01 1.96 -1.61
C ILE A 170 -18.08 0.76 -1.52
N GLY A 171 -16.85 0.95 -1.06
CA GLY A 171 -15.87 -0.12 -0.92
C GLY A 171 -16.31 -1.20 0.08
N LYS A 172 -16.85 -0.78 1.24
CA LYS A 172 -17.43 -1.70 2.21
C LYS A 172 -18.52 -2.58 1.58
N THR A 173 -19.45 -1.98 0.83
CA THR A 173 -20.57 -2.69 0.22
C THR A 173 -20.09 -3.65 -0.89
N GLU A 174 -19.11 -3.25 -1.68
CA GLU A 174 -18.55 -4.10 -2.73
C GLU A 174 -17.84 -5.33 -2.15
N LEU A 175 -17.03 -5.16 -1.10
CA LEU A 175 -16.43 -6.26 -0.35
C LEU A 175 -17.48 -7.20 0.23
N ASP A 176 -18.52 -6.66 0.83
CA ASP A 176 -19.58 -7.45 1.45
C ASP A 176 -20.44 -8.21 0.44
N ASN A 177 -20.77 -7.59 -0.69
CA ASN A 177 -21.51 -8.25 -1.79
C ASN A 177 -20.76 -9.45 -2.37
N LYS A 178 -19.40 -9.37 -2.42
CA LYS A 178 -18.57 -10.45 -2.96
C LYS A 178 -18.33 -11.58 -1.95
N PHE A 179 -18.16 -11.25 -0.68
CA PHE A 179 -17.63 -12.19 0.30
C PHE A 179 -18.50 -12.39 1.54
N GLN A 180 -19.59 -11.64 1.70
CA GLN A 180 -20.49 -11.67 2.86
C GLN A 180 -19.75 -11.48 4.21
N LEU A 181 -18.78 -10.58 4.22
CA LEU A 181 -17.84 -10.40 5.34
C LEU A 181 -18.52 -9.92 6.63
N HIS A 182 -19.69 -9.27 6.52
CA HIS A 182 -20.48 -8.86 7.69
C HIS A 182 -20.79 -10.02 8.65
N LYS A 183 -20.92 -11.26 8.13
CA LYS A 183 -21.20 -12.44 8.94
C LYS A 183 -20.06 -12.82 9.91
N TYR A 184 -18.84 -12.45 9.56
CA TYR A 184 -17.63 -12.93 10.25
C TYR A 184 -16.86 -11.83 10.95
N ALA A 185 -17.03 -10.58 10.53
CA ALA A 185 -16.16 -9.48 10.91
C ALA A 185 -16.23 -9.07 12.40
N ASP A 186 -17.35 -9.30 13.07
CA ASP A 186 -17.54 -8.79 14.43
C ASP A 186 -16.60 -9.45 15.46
N ASN A 187 -16.17 -10.69 15.20
CA ASN A 187 -15.26 -11.44 16.07
C ASN A 187 -13.78 -11.14 15.80
N TYR A 188 -13.45 -10.37 14.77
CA TYR A 188 -12.08 -9.96 14.50
C TYR A 188 -11.76 -8.64 15.21
N SER A 189 -10.59 -8.55 15.78
CA SER A 189 -10.10 -7.28 16.31
C SER A 189 -9.88 -6.28 15.20
N TYR A 190 -10.28 -5.02 15.39
CA TYR A 190 -9.88 -3.94 14.51
C TYR A 190 -8.43 -3.56 14.85
N VAL A 191 -7.61 -3.53 13.82
CA VAL A 191 -6.23 -3.06 13.92
C VAL A 191 -5.97 -2.14 12.74
N ASP A 192 -5.45 -0.95 13.00
CA ASP A 192 -5.00 -0.07 11.93
C ASP A 192 -3.98 -0.80 11.03
N PRO A 193 -4.07 -0.66 9.71
CA PRO A 193 -3.21 -1.40 8.76
C PRO A 193 -1.72 -1.08 8.93
N ILE A 194 -1.41 0.15 9.33
CA ILE A 194 -0.08 0.56 9.78
C ILE A 194 -0.23 1.22 11.15
N PRO A 195 0.57 0.81 12.14
CA PRO A 195 0.56 1.43 13.45
C PRO A 195 0.82 2.94 13.34
N MET A 196 -0.01 3.73 14.01
CA MET A 196 0.11 5.19 13.98
C MET A 196 1.38 5.64 14.67
N LEU A 197 2.09 6.56 14.05
CA LEU A 197 3.34 7.13 14.56
C LEU A 197 3.04 8.02 15.78
N GLN A 198 3.63 7.70 16.91
CA GLN A 198 3.51 8.49 18.14
C GLN A 198 4.54 9.64 18.15
N LYS A 199 4.28 10.73 18.89
CA LYS A 199 5.19 11.88 18.95
C LYS A 199 6.59 11.53 19.41
N ASN A 200 6.72 10.61 20.37
CA ASN A 200 8.00 10.13 20.88
C ASN A 200 8.76 9.20 19.93
N GLU A 201 8.13 8.77 18.85
CA GLU A 201 8.73 7.92 17.81
C GLU A 201 9.16 8.72 16.58
N MET A 202 8.94 10.04 16.57
CA MET A 202 9.36 10.96 15.51
C MET A 202 10.84 11.33 15.66
N VAL A 203 11.69 10.31 15.83
CA VAL A 203 13.12 10.47 16.01
C VAL A 203 13.85 9.28 15.40
N SER A 204 14.97 9.56 14.73
CA SER A 204 15.88 8.52 14.29
C SER A 204 16.78 8.07 15.43
N GLY A 205 17.18 6.80 15.44
CA GLY A 205 18.02 6.27 16.50
C GLY A 205 18.35 4.80 16.34
N LYS A 206 19.22 4.31 17.24
CA LYS A 206 19.63 2.91 17.30
C LYS A 206 19.28 2.33 18.66
N SER A 207 18.70 1.14 18.67
CA SER A 207 18.42 0.37 19.87
C SER A 207 18.83 -1.09 19.65
N GLY A 208 19.97 -1.48 20.23
CA GLY A 208 20.55 -2.80 19.98
C GLY A 208 20.84 -3.03 18.49
N PRO A 209 20.36 -4.13 17.91
CA PRO A 209 20.54 -4.44 16.48
C PRO A 209 19.57 -3.67 15.56
N ILE A 210 18.61 -2.93 16.11
CA ILE A 210 17.59 -2.21 15.33
C ILE A 210 18.01 -0.75 15.13
N VAL A 211 17.96 -0.31 13.89
CA VAL A 211 18.07 1.11 13.52
C VAL A 211 16.71 1.59 13.03
N THR A 212 16.25 2.70 13.58
CA THR A 212 15.02 3.39 13.19
C THR A 212 15.39 4.69 12.48
N VAL A 213 14.80 4.90 11.31
CA VAL A 213 14.91 6.14 10.54
C VAL A 213 13.55 6.81 10.52
N PHE A 214 13.47 8.01 11.07
CA PHE A 214 12.30 8.88 10.96
C PHE A 214 12.52 9.92 9.87
N GLN A 215 11.48 10.15 9.06
CA GLN A 215 11.54 11.10 7.97
C GLN A 215 10.16 11.60 7.54
N GLU A 216 10.13 12.76 6.89
CA GLU A 216 9.00 13.22 6.09
C GLU A 216 9.27 12.91 4.62
N MET A 217 8.29 12.29 3.95
CA MET A 217 8.37 11.98 2.52
C MET A 217 7.02 12.25 1.84
N THR A 218 7.00 12.20 0.52
CA THR A 218 5.75 12.34 -0.22
C THR A 218 4.90 11.06 -0.13
N ILE A 219 3.56 11.20 -0.24
CA ILE A 219 2.65 10.05 -0.30
C ILE A 219 3.03 9.11 -1.45
N GLY A 220 3.40 9.68 -2.61
CA GLY A 220 3.84 8.90 -3.76
C GLY A 220 5.11 8.10 -3.52
N LEU A 221 5.99 8.57 -2.63
CA LEU A 221 7.18 7.86 -2.21
C LEU A 221 6.87 6.77 -1.18
N ARG A 222 6.03 7.09 -0.19
CA ARG A 222 5.54 6.12 0.77
C ARG A 222 4.99 4.87 0.08
N ALA A 223 4.23 5.05 -1.00
CA ALA A 223 3.67 3.95 -1.80
C ALA A 223 4.71 2.92 -2.25
N GLN A 224 5.94 3.33 -2.46
CA GLN A 224 7.05 2.43 -2.81
C GLN A 224 7.66 1.80 -1.57
N VAL A 225 7.87 2.59 -0.54
CA VAL A 225 8.45 2.12 0.73
C VAL A 225 7.61 1.01 1.35
N VAL A 226 6.30 1.18 1.47
CA VAL A 226 5.43 0.20 2.14
C VAL A 226 5.36 -1.17 1.47
N ARG A 227 5.76 -1.28 0.21
CA ARG A 227 5.80 -2.57 -0.51
C ARG A 227 6.95 -3.48 -0.10
N HIS A 228 8.00 -2.91 0.46
CA HIS A 228 9.13 -3.69 0.98
C HIS A 228 8.81 -4.18 2.40
N ARG A 229 8.96 -5.49 2.65
CA ARG A 229 8.45 -6.15 3.87
C ARG A 229 9.50 -6.48 4.92
N ASN A 230 10.76 -6.16 4.63
CA ASN A 230 11.90 -6.52 5.48
C ASN A 230 12.11 -5.56 6.66
N TYR A 231 11.14 -4.72 6.96
CA TYR A 231 11.21 -3.74 8.04
C TYR A 231 9.82 -3.40 8.59
N THR A 232 9.79 -2.82 9.77
CA THR A 232 8.56 -2.31 10.40
C THR A 232 8.36 -0.85 10.02
N ILE A 233 7.12 -0.49 9.72
CA ILE A 233 6.72 0.88 9.38
C ILE A 233 5.69 1.36 10.39
N LYS A 234 5.82 2.62 10.79
CA LYS A 234 4.77 3.42 11.44
C LYS A 234 4.66 4.73 10.67
N ASP A 235 3.46 5.19 10.39
CA ASP A 235 3.24 6.46 9.71
C ASP A 235 1.94 7.14 10.17
N ASN A 236 1.66 8.30 9.58
CA ASN A 236 0.44 9.05 9.88
C ASN A 236 -0.57 9.04 8.72
N LEU A 237 -0.57 8.01 7.85
CA LEU A 237 -1.53 7.89 6.76
C LEU A 237 -2.99 7.93 7.27
N MET A 238 -3.26 7.29 8.38
CA MET A 238 -4.62 7.27 8.96
C MET A 238 -5.09 8.65 9.42
N GLU A 239 -4.18 9.55 9.83
CA GLU A 239 -4.53 10.94 10.12
C GLU A 239 -4.92 11.69 8.83
N ILE A 240 -4.19 11.46 7.74
CA ILE A 240 -4.48 12.04 6.42
C ILE A 240 -5.84 11.56 5.92
N ILE A 241 -6.12 10.26 6.01
CA ILE A 241 -7.40 9.67 5.59
C ILE A 241 -8.58 10.26 6.37
N LYS A 242 -8.39 10.52 7.67
CA LYS A 242 -9.43 11.05 8.56
C LYS A 242 -9.57 12.58 8.47
N ALA A 243 -8.69 13.26 7.77
CA ALA A 243 -8.75 14.71 7.61
C ALA A 243 -9.88 15.13 6.63
N LYS A 244 -10.54 16.24 6.89
CA LYS A 244 -11.63 16.76 6.04
C LYS A 244 -11.17 17.08 4.62
N ASP A 245 -9.92 17.50 4.46
CA ASP A 245 -9.27 17.85 3.20
C ASP A 245 -8.60 16.66 2.51
N CYS A 246 -8.88 15.43 2.98
CA CYS A 246 -8.23 14.22 2.48
C CYS A 246 -8.24 14.14 0.95
N TRP A 247 -9.38 14.40 0.32
CA TRP A 247 -9.55 14.19 -1.12
C TRP A 247 -8.91 15.26 -2.01
N THR A 248 -8.51 16.41 -1.45
CA THR A 248 -7.74 17.45 -2.14
C THR A 248 -6.24 17.23 -2.08
N ARG A 249 -5.78 16.26 -1.29
CA ARG A 249 -4.37 15.88 -1.18
C ARG A 249 -3.85 15.28 -2.48
N THR A 250 -2.55 15.41 -2.68
CA THR A 250 -1.82 14.91 -3.86
C THR A 250 -0.77 13.89 -3.48
N LEU A 251 -0.21 13.20 -4.46
CA LEU A 251 0.95 12.34 -4.25
C LEU A 251 2.19 13.09 -3.74
N GLY A 252 2.26 14.41 -3.94
CA GLY A 252 3.35 15.28 -3.47
C GLY A 252 3.23 15.71 -2.01
N ASP A 253 2.05 15.56 -1.40
CA ASP A 253 1.84 15.93 0.00
C ASP A 253 2.71 15.08 0.94
N LYS A 254 3.14 15.72 2.03
CA LYS A 254 4.06 15.10 2.97
C LYS A 254 3.35 14.18 3.96
N ILE A 255 4.00 13.07 4.23
CA ILE A 255 3.63 12.10 5.26
C ILE A 255 4.84 11.83 6.15
N LYS A 256 4.60 11.69 7.45
CA LYS A 256 5.60 11.30 8.44
C LYS A 256 5.68 9.79 8.51
N ILE A 257 6.90 9.27 8.46
CA ILE A 257 7.13 7.82 8.48
C ILE A 257 8.34 7.48 9.35
N SER A 258 8.23 6.40 10.08
CA SER A 258 9.32 5.77 10.83
C SER A 258 9.52 4.36 10.30
N ILE A 259 10.75 4.04 9.93
CA ILE A 259 11.16 2.74 9.36
C ILE A 259 12.17 2.12 10.31
N SER A 260 11.83 0.97 10.90
CA SER A 260 12.71 0.24 11.82
C SER A 260 13.10 -1.10 11.22
N ALA A 261 14.39 -1.35 11.13
CA ALA A 261 14.95 -2.60 10.61
C ALA A 261 16.27 -2.97 11.33
N GLU A 262 16.67 -4.21 11.15
CA GLU A 262 17.97 -4.67 11.63
C GLU A 262 19.14 -3.98 10.89
N ILE A 263 20.27 -3.84 11.57
CA ILE A 263 21.48 -3.23 11.01
C ILE A 263 21.88 -3.87 9.69
N ASP A 264 21.80 -5.18 9.58
CA ASP A 264 22.20 -5.91 8.37
C ASP A 264 21.30 -5.60 7.17
N PHE A 265 20.01 -5.35 7.41
CA PHE A 265 19.13 -4.80 6.37
C PHE A 265 19.61 -3.44 5.89
N TRP A 266 19.91 -2.52 6.82
CA TRP A 266 20.36 -1.18 6.47
C TRP A 266 21.71 -1.21 5.75
N LYS A 267 22.66 -2.05 6.20
CA LYS A 267 23.91 -2.28 5.48
C LYS A 267 23.68 -2.71 4.04
N THR A 268 22.75 -3.66 3.85
CA THR A 268 22.36 -4.12 2.50
C THR A 268 21.79 -2.99 1.66
N VAL A 269 20.90 -2.15 2.22
CA VAL A 269 20.32 -1.00 1.52
C VAL A 269 21.38 0.04 1.17
N VAL A 270 22.27 0.36 2.11
CA VAL A 270 23.36 1.31 1.89
C VAL A 270 24.34 0.81 0.83
N ASN A 271 24.70 -0.48 0.86
CA ASN A 271 25.62 -1.06 -0.12
C ASN A 271 25.05 -1.17 -1.52
N LYS A 272 23.72 -1.35 -1.63
CA LYS A 272 23.01 -1.23 -2.90
C LYS A 272 22.78 0.23 -3.33
N ARG A 273 23.32 1.18 -2.60
CA ARG A 273 23.15 2.61 -2.78
C ARG A 273 23.40 3.06 -4.21
N GLN A 274 24.45 2.59 -4.85
CA GLN A 274 24.80 3.02 -6.21
C GLN A 274 23.76 2.62 -7.24
N CYS A 275 23.15 1.42 -7.09
CA CYS A 275 22.08 0.96 -7.96
C CYS A 275 20.73 1.68 -7.71
N TRP A 276 20.45 2.07 -6.47
CA TRP A 276 19.15 2.61 -6.09
C TRP A 276 19.09 4.14 -6.09
N ILE A 277 20.20 4.81 -5.78
CA ILE A 277 20.27 6.28 -5.77
C ILE A 277 20.32 6.83 -7.19
N ALA A 278 21.09 6.19 -8.08
CA ALA A 278 21.16 6.62 -9.47
C ALA A 278 19.79 6.59 -10.16
N GLN A 279 18.92 5.65 -9.78
CA GLN A 279 17.62 5.50 -10.43
C GLN A 279 16.46 6.20 -9.76
N TYR A 280 16.48 6.43 -8.44
CA TYR A 280 15.23 6.74 -7.74
C TYR A 280 15.25 7.98 -6.84
N GLY A 281 16.35 8.56 -6.48
CA GLY A 281 16.42 9.72 -5.58
C GLY A 281 15.74 9.54 -4.19
N ILE A 282 14.95 8.52 -4.11
CA ILE A 282 13.88 8.16 -3.20
C ILE A 282 14.40 7.72 -1.84
N TRP A 283 15.41 6.83 -1.88
CA TRP A 283 16.02 6.30 -0.67
C TRP A 283 17.20 7.15 -0.22
N LYS A 284 17.59 8.16 -0.99
CA LYS A 284 18.77 8.97 -0.72
C LYS A 284 18.76 9.53 0.71
N ASP A 285 17.67 10.16 1.08
CA ASP A 285 17.58 10.82 2.38
C ASP A 285 17.46 9.80 3.53
N ILE A 286 16.71 8.71 3.30
CA ILE A 286 16.58 7.60 4.25
C ILE A 286 17.94 6.94 4.48
N ILE A 287 18.72 6.73 3.42
CA ILE A 287 20.04 6.12 3.47
C ILE A 287 21.02 7.01 4.21
N VAL A 288 21.00 8.32 3.96
CA VAL A 288 21.86 9.29 4.66
C VAL A 288 21.63 9.21 6.16
N VAL A 289 20.37 9.25 6.60
CA VAL A 289 20.04 9.14 8.03
C VAL A 289 20.44 7.77 8.59
N ALA A 290 20.20 6.69 7.86
CA ALA A 290 20.58 5.35 8.30
C ALA A 290 22.11 5.22 8.49
N GLN A 291 22.90 5.85 7.62
CA GLN A 291 24.38 5.83 7.68
C GLN A 291 24.94 6.42 8.96
N GLU A 292 24.23 7.34 9.62
CA GLU A 292 24.66 7.92 10.90
C GLU A 292 24.70 6.87 12.03
N TYR A 293 23.95 5.78 11.90
CA TYR A 293 23.77 4.76 12.93
C TYR A 293 24.43 3.42 12.62
N ILE A 294 25.00 3.26 11.42
CA ILE A 294 25.64 2.01 10.98
C ILE A 294 27.11 2.27 10.59
N THR A 295 27.98 1.40 11.07
CA THR A 295 29.36 1.35 10.60
C THR A 295 29.43 0.45 9.38
N ILE A 296 29.88 0.98 8.25
CA ILE A 296 30.09 0.22 7.01
C ILE A 296 31.56 -0.20 7.00
N GLY A 297 31.82 -1.51 7.00
CA GLY A 297 33.16 -2.05 6.83
C GLY A 297 33.62 -1.96 5.36
N GLU A 298 34.92 -1.89 5.12
CA GLU A 298 35.50 -1.92 3.75
C GLU A 298 35.13 -3.18 2.95
N GLN A 299 34.69 -4.25 3.62
CA GLN A 299 34.27 -5.51 3.01
C GLN A 299 32.81 -5.49 2.49
N ASP A 300 32.06 -4.45 2.81
CA ASP A 300 30.68 -4.28 2.37
C ASP A 300 30.61 -3.62 0.98
N LEU A 301 31.41 -4.11 0.04
CA LEU A 301 31.50 -3.58 -1.31
C LEU A 301 30.25 -3.87 -2.17
N PRO A 302 30.00 -3.06 -3.21
CA PRO A 302 28.75 -3.06 -3.95
C PRO A 302 28.48 -4.40 -4.65
N CYS A 303 27.21 -4.68 -4.85
CA CYS A 303 26.67 -5.87 -5.47
C CYS A 303 27.32 -6.14 -6.85
N ASN A 304 28.38 -6.94 -6.88
CA ASN A 304 29.04 -7.43 -8.10
C ASN A 304 28.40 -8.70 -8.69
N LYS A 305 27.24 -9.12 -8.19
CA LYS A 305 26.57 -10.32 -8.69
C LYS A 305 25.53 -9.94 -9.72
N GLY A 306 25.91 -10.11 -10.98
CA GLY A 306 25.11 -9.90 -12.16
C GLY A 306 23.77 -10.61 -12.09
N PHE A 307 22.77 -9.91 -11.76
CA PHE A 307 21.37 -10.00 -12.08
C PHE A 307 20.58 -9.01 -11.21
N CYS A 308 21.00 -7.75 -11.24
CA CYS A 308 20.11 -6.67 -10.86
C CYS A 308 19.50 -6.16 -12.16
N PRO A 309 18.18 -6.29 -12.39
CA PRO A 309 17.55 -5.72 -13.60
C PRO A 309 17.74 -4.20 -13.69
N TYR A 310 18.23 -3.59 -12.63
CA TYR A 310 18.50 -2.16 -12.50
C TYR A 310 19.94 -1.76 -12.90
N THR A 311 20.91 -2.67 -12.90
CA THR A 311 22.29 -2.37 -13.40
C THR A 311 22.33 -2.28 -14.91
N ARG A 312 21.52 -3.07 -15.61
CA ARG A 312 21.49 -3.08 -17.08
C ARG A 312 20.95 -1.75 -17.65
N ASP A 313 19.95 -1.14 -16.99
CA ASP A 313 19.41 0.15 -17.44
C ASP A 313 20.32 1.34 -17.07
N ALA A 314 21.13 1.22 -16.01
CA ALA A 314 22.10 2.25 -15.63
C ALA A 314 23.29 2.26 -16.57
N GLU A 315 23.77 1.07 -16.98
CA GLU A 315 24.88 0.94 -17.97
C GLU A 315 24.44 1.43 -19.35
N LEU A 316 23.19 1.19 -19.75
CA LEU A 316 22.67 1.65 -21.04
C LEU A 316 22.47 3.18 -21.12
N ARG A 317 22.30 3.87 -19.99
CA ARG A 317 22.16 5.35 -19.96
C ARG A 317 23.49 6.09 -19.91
N HIS A 318 24.57 5.44 -19.52
CA HIS A 318 25.92 6.02 -19.53
C HIS A 318 26.65 5.88 -20.88
N THR A 319 26.09 5.14 -21.83
CA THR A 319 26.67 4.97 -23.18
C THR A 319 26.14 5.97 -24.22
N ASP A 320 25.16 6.81 -23.86
CA ASP A 320 24.56 7.79 -24.78
C ASP A 320 25.08 9.23 -24.55
N ASP A 321 26.06 9.46 -23.66
CA ASP A 321 26.64 10.76 -23.34
C ASP A 321 28.14 10.88 -23.70
N ASP A 322 28.66 10.07 -24.66
CA ASP A 322 29.99 10.25 -25.29
C ASP A 322 29.89 10.64 -26.76
#